data_3ab797005aaf4c3034a8d0c14b03ae1c
#
_entry.id   3ab797005aaf4c3034a8d0c14b03ae1c
#
_cell.length_a   1.000
_cell.length_b   1.000
_cell.length_c   1.000
_cell.angle_alpha   90.00
_cell.angle_beta   90.00
_cell.angle_gamma   90.00
#
_symmetry.space_group_name_H-M   'P 1'
#
loop_
_entity.id
_entity.type
_entity.pdbx_description
1 polymer ?
#
loop_
_entity_poly.entity_id
_entity_poly.type
_entity_poly.pdbx_seq_one_letter_code
_entity_poly.pdbx_strand_id
1 'polypeptide(L)'
;MAIVKMKKFTLLAFESQRAKLLEKLQSFAEVEFINLQDNDFLENNEDFKGLSKDGLDSEYAECEEKLSKAKFALNFLKEYVPQKSGLKALKEGKVELTLKELEEKVLNSNWEAIFDKVKEKEAEFNKLDNEKTKLQATIDSLSPWESFDASFEDLESLKIPTFLGSIPKQNEENLNSELSDCYFEVISTNNDETFFFVMCNTEQKEEVTEKLRALGFSQFKSEEKVAPLKTIHDSMDRMAKIDSEKFFIKEELAAFDEEYKTLELVNEYYENMTVRKEATNNFLKTENVMVIQGWLAEEDEEKLVNIVNKVLGNESYLTFEDVKEDEYDKVPTKLKNNELNSCFESITEMYSTPRYDEIDPTPLLTPFYLIFFGMMVADMGYGLLMILATGYALKKFKFDEGTRKFIKFFFYLGFPTIGFGAIYGAFFGDLIPNLPKLIDTNKDITTILILSIVFGAIQIFCGLGIKAYMLIKAGKPLDAFYDVGSWVITLVSLGVVLVGAFAGGVPSIVKNIAIVLMIFGMVVIVLTNGRGAGSKAAELGQGAYALYGITSYAKSM
;
A
#
# COMPACT_ATOMS: atom_id res chain seq x y z
N MET A 1 16.27 -27.29 4.64
CA MET A 1 15.57 -26.21 5.36
C MET A 1 15.08 -25.23 4.29
N ALA A 2 13.92 -24.63 4.49
CA ALA A 2 13.38 -23.69 3.50
C ALA A 2 14.11 -22.32 3.53
N ILE A 3 14.74 -21.96 4.66
CA ILE A 3 15.59 -20.78 4.76
C ILE A 3 16.92 -21.07 4.08
N VAL A 4 17.27 -20.25 3.09
CA VAL A 4 18.51 -20.37 2.32
C VAL A 4 19.69 -19.91 3.18
N LYS A 5 20.82 -20.63 3.10
CA LYS A 5 22.04 -20.21 3.78
C LYS A 5 22.61 -18.96 3.11
N MET A 6 22.84 -17.91 3.89
CA MET A 6 23.38 -16.63 3.44
C MET A 6 24.87 -16.53 3.77
N LYS A 7 25.58 -15.74 2.99
CA LYS A 7 26.97 -15.34 3.24
C LYS A 7 27.10 -13.82 3.16
N LYS A 8 28.00 -13.29 3.93
CA LYS A 8 28.43 -11.90 3.86
C LYS A 8 29.56 -11.78 2.87
N PHE A 9 29.46 -10.91 1.90
CA PHE A 9 30.57 -10.60 1.00
C PHE A 9 31.13 -9.22 1.27
N THR A 10 32.45 -9.10 1.07
CA THR A 10 33.13 -7.81 1.07
C THR A 10 33.87 -7.67 -0.26
N LEU A 11 33.60 -6.61 -0.98
CA LEU A 11 34.16 -6.29 -2.27
C LEU A 11 34.91 -4.95 -2.22
N LEU A 12 36.19 -4.99 -2.57
CA LEU A 12 37.01 -3.79 -2.80
C LEU A 12 37.23 -3.65 -4.30
N ALA A 13 36.89 -2.50 -4.86
CA ALA A 13 37.00 -2.24 -6.29
C ALA A 13 37.34 -0.76 -6.57
N PHE A 14 37.95 -0.49 -7.72
CA PHE A 14 38.23 0.88 -8.13
C PHE A 14 36.95 1.65 -8.47
N GLU A 15 36.89 2.92 -8.06
CA GLU A 15 35.75 3.81 -8.29
C GLU A 15 35.45 3.99 -9.79
N SER A 16 36.48 3.96 -10.65
CA SER A 16 36.32 4.11 -12.10
C SER A 16 35.41 3.05 -12.75
N GLN A 17 35.23 1.90 -12.12
CA GLN A 17 34.40 0.80 -12.64
C GLN A 17 33.03 0.68 -11.94
N ARG A 18 32.71 1.62 -11.02
CA ARG A 18 31.50 1.60 -10.21
C ARG A 18 30.21 1.48 -11.02
N ALA A 19 30.01 2.33 -12.00
CA ALA A 19 28.79 2.37 -12.79
C ALA A 19 28.48 1.02 -13.48
N LYS A 20 29.51 0.42 -14.10
CA LYS A 20 29.38 -0.87 -14.80
C LYS A 20 29.15 -2.03 -13.82
N LEU A 21 29.78 -1.98 -12.65
CA LEU A 21 29.60 -2.98 -11.61
C LEU A 21 28.16 -2.94 -11.08
N LEU A 22 27.67 -1.76 -10.71
CA LEU A 22 26.32 -1.60 -10.18
C LEU A 22 25.24 -1.99 -11.19
N GLU A 23 25.44 -1.70 -12.51
CA GLU A 23 24.54 -2.17 -13.57
C GLU A 23 24.44 -3.70 -13.59
N LYS A 24 25.57 -4.40 -13.44
CA LYS A 24 25.59 -5.85 -13.43
C LYS A 24 25.03 -6.45 -12.14
N LEU A 25 25.31 -5.84 -10.99
CA LEU A 25 24.73 -6.25 -9.71
C LEU A 25 23.21 -6.04 -9.69
N GLN A 26 22.72 -4.92 -10.25
CA GLN A 26 21.28 -4.68 -10.41
C GLN A 26 20.63 -5.71 -11.34
N SER A 27 21.28 -6.06 -12.46
CA SER A 27 20.79 -7.12 -13.35
C SER A 27 20.83 -8.50 -12.72
N PHE A 28 21.69 -8.72 -11.74
CA PHE A 28 21.80 -9.96 -10.98
C PHE A 28 20.67 -10.10 -9.96
N ALA A 29 20.27 -9.01 -9.31
CA ALA A 29 19.12 -8.89 -8.41
C ALA A 29 19.12 -9.84 -7.17
N GLU A 30 20.26 -10.43 -6.79
CA GLU A 30 20.37 -11.42 -5.70
C GLU A 30 21.27 -10.94 -4.55
N VAL A 31 21.57 -9.64 -4.51
CA VAL A 31 22.45 -9.03 -3.51
C VAL A 31 21.70 -7.99 -2.72
N GLU A 32 21.83 -8.03 -1.40
CA GLU A 32 21.37 -6.96 -0.51
C GLU A 32 22.57 -6.25 0.11
N PHE A 33 22.67 -4.92 -0.10
CA PHE A 33 23.78 -4.14 0.43
C PHE A 33 23.61 -3.80 1.90
N ILE A 34 24.70 -3.88 2.65
CA ILE A 34 24.78 -3.41 4.04
C ILE A 34 25.09 -1.92 4.02
N ASN A 35 24.36 -1.14 4.79
CA ASN A 35 24.66 0.29 4.95
C ASN A 35 25.91 0.48 5.83
N LEU A 36 27.05 0.67 5.19
CA LEU A 36 28.33 0.90 5.86
C LEU A 36 28.45 2.33 6.43
N GLN A 37 27.58 3.25 6.04
CA GLN A 37 27.57 4.64 6.49
C GLN A 37 26.81 4.84 7.79
N ASP A 38 26.15 3.79 8.30
CA ASP A 38 25.45 3.83 9.58
C ASP A 38 26.44 4.07 10.72
N ASN A 39 26.09 4.97 11.62
CA ASN A 39 26.94 5.33 12.75
C ASN A 39 27.18 4.14 13.68
N ASP A 40 26.14 3.33 13.94
CA ASP A 40 26.26 2.12 14.77
C ASP A 40 27.22 1.10 14.14
N PHE A 41 27.21 1.00 12.80
CA PHE A 41 28.14 0.13 12.08
C PHE A 41 29.58 0.64 12.22
N LEU A 42 29.82 1.94 12.01
CA LEU A 42 31.16 2.56 12.08
C LEU A 42 31.75 2.56 13.50
N GLU A 43 30.91 2.68 14.54
CA GLU A 43 31.36 2.61 15.93
C GLU A 43 31.84 1.21 16.32
N ASN A 44 31.17 0.19 15.79
CA ASN A 44 31.45 -1.22 16.11
C ASN A 44 32.55 -1.85 15.23
N ASN A 45 32.98 -1.19 14.13
CA ASN A 45 33.96 -1.72 13.19
C ASN A 45 35.15 -0.77 13.01
N GLU A 46 36.21 -1.00 13.77
CA GLU A 46 37.42 -0.15 13.77
C GLU A 46 38.15 -0.12 12.41
N ASP A 47 38.07 -1.21 11.65
CA ASP A 47 38.73 -1.37 10.35
C ASP A 47 38.23 -0.37 9.29
N PHE A 48 37.04 0.18 9.45
CA PHE A 48 36.42 1.17 8.55
C PHE A 48 36.60 2.61 9.02
N LYS A 49 37.21 2.84 10.18
CA LYS A 49 37.51 4.18 10.68
C LYS A 49 38.58 4.86 9.78
N GLY A 50 38.20 5.97 9.18
CA GLY A 50 39.06 6.72 8.27
C GLY A 50 38.69 6.60 6.80
N LEU A 51 37.73 5.78 6.46
CA LEU A 51 37.12 5.79 5.13
C LEU A 51 36.11 6.94 5.02
N SER A 52 36.05 7.57 3.86
CA SER A 52 35.03 8.60 3.58
C SER A 52 33.72 7.96 3.16
N LYS A 53 32.62 8.60 3.52
CA LYS A 53 31.29 8.21 3.01
C LYS A 53 31.26 8.48 1.50
N ASP A 54 30.76 7.52 0.73
CA ASP A 54 30.39 7.76 -0.65
C ASP A 54 29.05 8.52 -0.66
N GLY A 55 28.69 9.15 -1.74
CA GLY A 55 27.48 9.96 -1.81
C GLY A 55 26.92 10.05 -3.23
N LEU A 56 25.78 10.72 -3.30
CA LEU A 56 25.12 10.99 -4.56
C LEU A 56 25.94 11.98 -5.40
N ASP A 57 26.09 11.68 -6.67
CA ASP A 57 26.75 12.54 -7.64
C ASP A 57 25.77 13.50 -8.34
N SER A 58 26.30 14.40 -9.18
CA SER A 58 25.47 15.32 -9.97
C SER A 58 24.54 14.60 -10.95
N GLU A 59 24.90 13.39 -11.39
CA GLU A 59 24.08 12.58 -12.28
C GLU A 59 22.83 12.05 -11.59
N TYR A 60 22.86 11.85 -10.26
CA TYR A 60 21.67 11.50 -9.49
C TYR A 60 20.60 12.58 -9.60
N ALA A 61 20.97 13.85 -9.38
CA ALA A 61 20.03 14.97 -9.47
C ALA A 61 19.43 15.09 -10.90
N GLU A 62 20.22 14.83 -11.92
CA GLU A 62 19.74 14.79 -13.31
C GLU A 62 18.75 13.65 -13.54
N CYS A 63 19.04 12.46 -13.03
CA CYS A 63 18.12 11.31 -13.12
C CYS A 63 16.80 11.58 -12.38
N GLU A 64 16.87 12.17 -11.19
CA GLU A 64 15.69 12.53 -10.39
C GLU A 64 14.83 13.59 -11.09
N GLU A 65 15.45 14.61 -11.71
CA GLU A 65 14.74 15.59 -12.51
C GLU A 65 14.00 14.93 -13.68
N LYS A 66 14.68 14.05 -14.44
CA LYS A 66 14.09 13.34 -15.58
C LYS A 66 12.97 12.39 -15.13
N LEU A 67 13.15 11.70 -14.00
CA LEU A 67 12.12 10.87 -13.39
C LEU A 67 10.89 11.71 -12.99
N SER A 68 11.11 12.87 -12.38
CA SER A 68 10.04 13.78 -12.00
C SER A 68 9.24 14.27 -13.22
N LYS A 69 9.92 14.60 -14.32
CA LYS A 69 9.28 14.97 -15.59
C LYS A 69 8.41 13.84 -16.15
N ALA A 70 8.93 12.61 -16.15
CA ALA A 70 8.18 11.44 -16.61
C ALA A 70 6.95 11.18 -15.74
N LYS A 71 7.11 11.20 -14.41
CA LYS A 71 6.01 11.03 -13.45
C LYS A 71 4.93 12.10 -13.60
N PHE A 72 5.32 13.35 -13.80
CA PHE A 72 4.38 14.45 -14.06
C PHE A 72 3.54 14.17 -15.31
N ALA A 73 4.18 13.87 -16.44
CA ALA A 73 3.51 13.61 -17.71
C ALA A 73 2.56 12.39 -17.63
N LEU A 74 3.03 11.30 -16.98
CA LEU A 74 2.21 10.11 -16.77
C LEU A 74 0.99 10.38 -15.91
N ASN A 75 1.15 11.11 -14.81
CA ASN A 75 0.04 11.43 -13.90
C ASN A 75 -1.01 12.30 -14.59
N PHE A 76 -0.59 13.26 -15.41
CA PHE A 76 -1.50 14.08 -16.18
C PHE A 76 -2.25 13.26 -17.25
N LEU A 77 -1.52 12.47 -18.05
CA LEU A 77 -2.12 11.66 -19.12
C LEU A 77 -3.02 10.54 -18.61
N LYS A 78 -2.77 10.03 -17.42
CA LYS A 78 -3.53 8.91 -16.82
C LYS A 78 -5.04 9.16 -16.75
N GLU A 79 -5.44 10.41 -16.62
CA GLU A 79 -6.87 10.79 -16.56
C GLU A 79 -7.55 10.77 -17.94
N TYR A 80 -6.77 10.90 -19.02
CA TYR A 80 -7.29 11.08 -20.38
C TYR A 80 -7.08 9.86 -21.27
N VAL A 81 -5.91 9.22 -21.17
CA VAL A 81 -5.59 8.02 -21.98
C VAL A 81 -6.38 6.82 -21.47
N PRO A 82 -7.17 6.15 -22.34
CA PRO A 82 -7.95 4.99 -21.95
C PRO A 82 -7.04 3.85 -21.46
N GLN A 83 -7.01 3.63 -20.16
CA GLN A 83 -6.24 2.53 -19.59
C GLN A 83 -6.88 1.19 -19.96
N LYS A 84 -6.06 0.26 -20.45
CA LYS A 84 -6.50 -1.12 -20.64
C LYS A 84 -6.85 -1.70 -19.28
N SER A 85 -8.13 -1.81 -18.96
CA SER A 85 -8.59 -2.30 -17.67
C SER A 85 -9.13 -3.72 -17.76
N GLY A 86 -9.12 -4.40 -16.61
CA GLY A 86 -9.76 -5.71 -16.44
C GLY A 86 -9.12 -6.82 -17.25
N LEU A 87 -9.96 -7.69 -17.81
CA LEU A 87 -9.56 -8.94 -18.47
C LEU A 87 -8.66 -8.76 -19.70
N LYS A 88 -8.70 -7.60 -20.37
CA LYS A 88 -7.85 -7.34 -21.55
C LYS A 88 -6.40 -7.11 -21.12
N ALA A 89 -6.16 -6.30 -20.10
CA ALA A 89 -4.83 -6.07 -19.54
C ALA A 89 -4.20 -7.37 -19.03
N LEU A 90 -4.96 -8.22 -18.34
CA LEU A 90 -4.50 -9.50 -17.82
C LEU A 90 -4.16 -10.51 -18.93
N LYS A 91 -4.80 -10.44 -20.11
CA LYS A 91 -4.46 -11.32 -21.25
C LYS A 91 -3.15 -10.94 -21.91
N GLU A 92 -2.90 -9.65 -22.07
CA GLU A 92 -1.68 -9.15 -22.70
C GLU A 92 -0.49 -9.30 -21.76
N GLY A 93 -0.69 -9.08 -20.46
CA GLY A 93 0.34 -9.08 -19.43
C GLY A 93 1.20 -7.83 -19.46
N LYS A 94 2.14 -7.72 -18.54
CA LYS A 94 3.16 -6.67 -18.52
C LYS A 94 4.23 -6.97 -19.57
N VAL A 95 4.84 -5.93 -20.12
CA VAL A 95 5.96 -6.06 -21.04
C VAL A 95 7.20 -6.47 -20.24
N GLU A 96 7.80 -7.60 -20.59
CA GLU A 96 9.05 -8.06 -19.99
C GLU A 96 10.22 -7.57 -20.85
N LEU A 97 11.11 -6.79 -20.26
CA LEU A 97 12.30 -6.25 -20.90
C LEU A 97 13.53 -6.48 -20.03
N THR A 98 14.66 -6.71 -20.64
CA THR A 98 15.95 -6.63 -19.96
C THR A 98 16.33 -5.16 -19.74
N LEU A 99 17.18 -4.87 -18.75
CA LEU A 99 17.65 -3.51 -18.49
C LEU A 99 18.28 -2.86 -19.73
N LYS A 100 18.99 -3.64 -20.55
CA LYS A 100 19.58 -3.14 -21.80
C LYS A 100 18.53 -2.79 -22.86
N GLU A 101 17.52 -3.64 -23.05
CA GLU A 101 16.45 -3.36 -23.99
C GLU A 101 15.63 -2.14 -23.55
N LEU A 102 15.45 -1.97 -22.25
CA LEU A 102 14.80 -0.79 -21.68
C LEU A 102 15.61 0.47 -21.97
N GLU A 103 16.92 0.44 -21.70
CA GLU A 103 17.84 1.53 -21.98
C GLU A 103 17.86 1.90 -23.49
N GLU A 104 18.01 0.92 -24.38
CA GLU A 104 18.01 1.14 -25.83
C GLU A 104 16.69 1.78 -26.30
N LYS A 105 15.55 1.33 -25.79
CA LYS A 105 14.24 1.91 -26.14
C LYS A 105 14.11 3.34 -25.66
N VAL A 106 14.53 3.63 -24.45
CA VAL A 106 14.42 4.97 -23.86
C VAL A 106 15.37 5.95 -24.54
N LEU A 107 16.64 5.57 -24.75
CA LEU A 107 17.62 6.43 -25.41
C LEU A 107 17.27 6.73 -26.87
N ASN A 108 16.61 5.80 -27.57
CA ASN A 108 16.14 6.00 -28.94
C ASN A 108 14.77 6.70 -29.01
N SER A 109 14.09 6.90 -27.90
CA SER A 109 12.83 7.61 -27.84
C SER A 109 13.06 9.12 -27.73
N ASN A 110 12.21 9.90 -28.38
CA ASN A 110 12.20 11.35 -28.22
C ASN A 110 11.22 11.76 -27.12
N TRP A 111 11.38 11.18 -25.94
CA TRP A 111 10.44 11.36 -24.82
C TRP A 111 10.40 12.80 -24.28
N GLU A 112 11.50 13.55 -24.40
CA GLU A 112 11.51 14.96 -23.96
C GLU A 112 10.56 15.81 -24.81
N ALA A 113 10.47 15.57 -26.11
CA ALA A 113 9.48 16.24 -26.95
C ALA A 113 8.04 15.79 -26.61
N ILE A 114 7.84 14.54 -26.16
CA ILE A 114 6.54 14.09 -25.66
C ILE A 114 6.19 14.84 -24.37
N PHE A 115 7.13 14.97 -23.45
CA PHE A 115 6.94 15.73 -22.21
C PHE A 115 6.58 17.19 -22.49
N ASP A 116 7.30 17.85 -23.41
CA ASP A 116 7.05 19.25 -23.77
C ASP A 116 5.64 19.44 -24.35
N LYS A 117 5.19 18.53 -25.22
CA LYS A 117 3.81 18.53 -25.74
C LYS A 117 2.76 18.36 -24.64
N VAL A 118 3.00 17.42 -23.73
CA VAL A 118 2.08 17.17 -22.58
C VAL A 118 2.01 18.41 -21.70
N LYS A 119 3.14 19.04 -21.41
CA LYS A 119 3.23 20.26 -20.60
C LYS A 119 2.54 21.44 -21.27
N GLU A 120 2.66 21.58 -22.60
CA GLU A 120 1.96 22.60 -23.38
C GLU A 120 0.44 22.40 -23.27
N LYS A 121 -0.05 21.18 -23.46
CA LYS A 121 -1.47 20.85 -23.35
C LYS A 121 -2.01 21.05 -21.93
N GLU A 122 -1.25 20.72 -20.93
CA GLU A 122 -1.60 20.99 -19.52
C GLU A 122 -1.72 22.50 -19.27
N ALA A 123 -0.77 23.28 -19.75
CA ALA A 123 -0.79 24.74 -19.61
C ALA A 123 -2.00 25.36 -20.34
N GLU A 124 -2.32 24.87 -21.56
CA GLU A 124 -3.51 25.28 -22.32
C GLU A 124 -4.80 24.95 -21.57
N PHE A 125 -4.90 23.74 -21.04
CA PHE A 125 -6.05 23.28 -20.27
C PHE A 125 -6.26 24.12 -19.01
N ASN A 126 -5.20 24.37 -18.24
CA ASN A 126 -5.25 25.19 -17.03
C ASN A 126 -5.60 26.65 -17.32
N LYS A 127 -5.13 27.19 -18.44
CA LYS A 127 -5.49 28.53 -18.89
C LYS A 127 -7.00 28.65 -19.14
N LEU A 128 -7.55 27.68 -19.86
CA LEU A 128 -8.99 27.63 -20.15
C LEU A 128 -9.82 27.47 -18.86
N ASP A 129 -9.33 26.67 -17.92
CA ASP A 129 -10.02 26.48 -16.64
C ASP A 129 -10.04 27.74 -15.78
N ASN A 130 -8.92 28.43 -15.73
CA ASN A 130 -8.83 29.74 -15.05
C ASN A 130 -9.73 30.79 -15.71
N GLU A 131 -9.79 30.80 -17.04
CA GLU A 131 -10.70 31.71 -17.77
C GLU A 131 -12.17 31.40 -17.46
N LYS A 132 -12.54 30.10 -17.47
CA LYS A 132 -13.88 29.65 -17.12
C LYS A 132 -14.28 30.05 -15.71
N THR A 133 -13.36 29.90 -14.75
CA THR A 133 -13.58 30.28 -13.34
C THR A 133 -13.82 31.79 -13.21
N LYS A 134 -13.08 32.62 -13.95
CA LYS A 134 -13.26 34.07 -13.95
C LYS A 134 -14.62 34.45 -14.54
N LEU A 135 -14.99 33.84 -15.67
CA LEU A 135 -16.29 34.10 -16.31
C LEU A 135 -17.44 33.68 -15.39
N GLN A 136 -17.32 32.56 -14.69
CA GLN A 136 -18.31 32.15 -13.70
C GLN A 136 -18.45 33.18 -12.57
N ALA A 137 -17.33 33.65 -12.02
CA ALA A 137 -17.34 34.69 -10.99
C ALA A 137 -17.99 36.02 -11.50
N THR A 138 -17.77 36.37 -12.76
CA THR A 138 -18.42 37.51 -13.40
C THR A 138 -19.92 37.29 -13.49
N ILE A 139 -20.38 36.14 -13.95
CA ILE A 139 -21.80 35.76 -14.00
C ILE A 139 -22.42 35.83 -12.60
N ASP A 140 -21.78 35.23 -11.61
CA ASP A 140 -22.30 35.19 -10.23
C ASP A 140 -22.43 36.62 -9.64
N SER A 141 -21.50 37.52 -9.94
CA SER A 141 -21.50 38.90 -9.46
C SER A 141 -22.56 39.77 -10.17
N LEU A 142 -22.84 39.47 -11.45
CA LEU A 142 -23.80 40.21 -12.26
C LEU A 142 -25.23 39.64 -12.22
N SER A 143 -25.39 38.39 -11.81
CA SER A 143 -26.70 37.70 -11.74
C SER A 143 -27.77 38.50 -10.97
N PRO A 144 -27.48 39.12 -9.80
CA PRO A 144 -28.46 39.94 -9.11
C PRO A 144 -28.93 41.17 -9.92
N TRP A 145 -28.14 41.61 -10.91
CA TRP A 145 -28.37 42.77 -11.77
C TRP A 145 -28.91 42.39 -13.14
N GLU A 146 -29.30 41.16 -13.40
CA GLU A 146 -29.74 40.64 -14.71
C GLU A 146 -30.91 41.49 -15.30
N SER A 147 -31.83 41.94 -14.45
CA SER A 147 -32.98 42.74 -14.86
C SER A 147 -32.65 44.23 -15.10
N PHE A 148 -31.42 44.65 -14.83
CA PHE A 148 -30.97 46.01 -15.04
C PHE A 148 -30.56 46.22 -16.49
N ASP A 149 -31.31 47.03 -17.25
CA ASP A 149 -31.18 47.18 -18.70
C ASP A 149 -30.20 48.29 -19.16
N ALA A 150 -29.77 49.17 -18.24
CA ALA A 150 -28.79 50.21 -18.57
C ALA A 150 -27.36 49.69 -18.58
N SER A 151 -26.52 50.24 -19.47
CA SER A 151 -25.09 49.93 -19.44
C SER A 151 -24.37 50.67 -18.30
N PHE A 152 -23.34 50.08 -17.74
CA PHE A 152 -22.55 50.75 -16.70
C PHE A 152 -21.79 51.97 -17.24
N GLU A 153 -21.45 52.00 -18.54
CA GLU A 153 -20.85 53.16 -19.21
C GLU A 153 -21.83 54.32 -19.31
N ASP A 154 -23.13 54.07 -19.57
CA ASP A 154 -24.18 55.10 -19.57
C ASP A 154 -24.37 55.70 -18.17
N LEU A 155 -24.32 54.87 -17.12
CA LEU A 155 -24.40 55.33 -15.74
C LEU A 155 -23.23 56.24 -15.34
N GLU A 156 -22.01 55.92 -15.75
CA GLU A 156 -20.82 56.76 -15.49
C GLU A 156 -20.89 58.09 -16.24
N SER A 157 -21.59 58.16 -17.39
CA SER A 157 -21.73 59.31 -18.18
C SER A 157 -22.81 60.29 -17.65
N LEU A 158 -23.68 59.85 -16.73
CA LEU A 158 -24.72 60.65 -16.13
C LEU A 158 -24.13 61.76 -15.26
N LYS A 159 -24.63 62.99 -15.46
CA LYS A 159 -24.29 64.17 -14.63
C LYS A 159 -25.01 64.19 -13.28
N ILE A 160 -25.93 63.26 -13.06
CA ILE A 160 -26.75 63.10 -11.86
C ILE A 160 -26.11 62.04 -10.97
N PRO A 161 -25.99 62.26 -9.65
CA PRO A 161 -25.49 61.28 -8.75
C PRO A 161 -26.35 60.00 -8.75
N THR A 162 -25.70 58.86 -8.99
CA THR A 162 -26.29 57.51 -9.02
C THR A 162 -25.62 56.59 -8.01
N PHE A 163 -26.40 55.73 -7.39
CA PHE A 163 -25.93 54.69 -6.47
C PHE A 163 -26.51 53.36 -6.93
N LEU A 164 -25.63 52.41 -7.10
CA LEU A 164 -25.97 51.04 -7.44
C LEU A 164 -25.36 50.13 -6.36
N GLY A 165 -26.14 49.27 -5.75
CA GLY A 165 -25.65 48.41 -4.68
C GLY A 165 -26.73 47.63 -3.97
N SER A 166 -26.37 47.01 -2.85
CA SER A 166 -27.26 46.18 -2.04
C SER A 166 -27.39 46.70 -0.61
N ILE A 167 -28.49 46.35 0.04
CA ILE A 167 -28.69 46.46 1.49
C ILE A 167 -29.15 45.12 2.04
N PRO A 168 -28.96 44.85 3.36
CA PRO A 168 -29.57 43.72 4.02
C PRO A 168 -31.10 43.74 3.86
N LYS A 169 -31.69 42.59 3.52
CA LYS A 169 -33.12 42.43 3.28
C LYS A 169 -34.01 42.98 4.40
N GLN A 170 -33.51 42.90 5.64
CA GLN A 170 -34.22 43.41 6.82
C GLN A 170 -34.52 44.91 6.76
N ASN A 171 -33.77 45.66 5.96
CA ASN A 171 -33.88 47.10 5.81
C ASN A 171 -34.67 47.53 4.56
N GLU A 172 -35.19 46.57 3.78
CA GLU A 172 -35.94 46.83 2.53
C GLU A 172 -37.18 47.72 2.75
N GLU A 173 -37.96 47.48 3.83
CA GLU A 173 -39.14 48.27 4.14
C GLU A 173 -38.82 49.75 4.45
N ASN A 174 -37.62 50.03 4.96
CA ASN A 174 -37.16 51.37 5.29
C ASN A 174 -36.72 52.17 4.05
N LEU A 175 -36.41 51.51 2.93
CA LEU A 175 -36.04 52.17 1.67
C LEU A 175 -37.09 53.17 1.20
N ASN A 176 -38.36 52.79 1.20
CA ASN A 176 -39.48 53.64 0.75
C ASN A 176 -39.66 54.88 1.61
N SER A 177 -39.42 54.79 2.92
CA SER A 177 -39.55 55.87 3.87
C SER A 177 -38.37 56.86 3.82
N GLU A 178 -37.14 56.32 3.66
CA GLU A 178 -35.92 57.15 3.70
C GLU A 178 -35.56 57.82 2.34
N LEU A 179 -36.00 57.24 1.21
CA LEU A 179 -35.67 57.65 -0.15
C LEU A 179 -36.91 58.25 -0.92
N SER A 180 -37.96 58.70 -0.20
CA SER A 180 -39.18 59.21 -0.80
C SER A 180 -38.98 60.35 -1.81
N ASP A 181 -37.90 61.13 -1.66
CA ASP A 181 -37.58 62.31 -2.51
C ASP A 181 -36.60 61.97 -3.66
N CYS A 182 -36.24 60.70 -3.82
CA CYS A 182 -35.31 60.15 -4.82
C CYS A 182 -36.04 59.17 -5.74
N TYR A 183 -35.55 59.04 -6.97
CA TYR A 183 -35.95 57.91 -7.80
C TYR A 183 -35.14 56.72 -7.37
N PHE A 184 -35.81 55.62 -7.01
CA PHE A 184 -35.15 54.34 -6.78
C PHE A 184 -35.95 53.19 -7.38
N GLU A 185 -35.25 52.16 -7.76
CA GLU A 185 -35.83 50.94 -8.33
C GLU A 185 -35.16 49.72 -7.74
N VAL A 186 -35.97 48.81 -7.22
CA VAL A 186 -35.47 47.49 -6.73
C VAL A 186 -35.32 46.59 -7.95
N ILE A 187 -34.11 46.12 -8.20
CA ILE A 187 -33.75 45.30 -9.35
C ILE A 187 -33.99 43.82 -9.05
N SER A 188 -33.52 43.36 -7.90
CA SER A 188 -33.75 42.01 -7.44
C SER A 188 -33.64 41.91 -5.92
N THR A 189 -34.18 40.83 -5.35
CA THR A 189 -34.06 40.52 -3.93
C THR A 189 -33.73 39.02 -3.78
N ASN A 190 -32.71 38.71 -3.00
CA ASN A 190 -32.39 37.34 -2.60
C ASN A 190 -32.77 37.08 -1.13
N ASN A 191 -32.30 36.01 -0.55
CA ASN A 191 -32.62 35.69 0.85
C ASN A 191 -32.02 36.66 1.86
N ASP A 192 -30.88 37.27 1.55
CA ASP A 192 -30.05 38.05 2.47
C ASP A 192 -30.01 39.54 2.12
N GLU A 193 -30.13 39.91 0.83
CA GLU A 193 -29.89 41.24 0.33
C GLU A 193 -30.94 41.67 -0.70
N THR A 194 -31.21 42.97 -0.73
CA THR A 194 -32.01 43.63 -1.76
C THR A 194 -31.11 44.52 -2.60
N PHE A 195 -31.11 44.26 -3.90
CA PHE A 195 -30.30 44.97 -4.91
C PHE A 195 -31.15 46.06 -5.57
N PHE A 196 -30.64 47.27 -5.60
CA PHE A 196 -31.41 48.42 -6.09
C PHE A 196 -30.52 49.51 -6.71
N PHE A 197 -31.16 50.35 -7.47
CA PHE A 197 -30.59 51.53 -8.11
C PHE A 197 -31.26 52.79 -7.58
N VAL A 198 -30.49 53.87 -7.33
CA VAL A 198 -30.99 55.14 -6.85
C VAL A 198 -30.40 56.28 -7.68
N MET A 199 -31.23 57.25 -8.03
CA MET A 199 -30.84 58.58 -8.58
C MET A 199 -31.31 59.67 -7.67
N CYS A 200 -30.46 60.66 -7.39
CA CYS A 200 -30.81 61.80 -6.56
C CYS A 200 -30.30 63.12 -7.15
N ASN A 201 -30.85 64.24 -6.68
CA ASN A 201 -30.37 65.53 -7.09
C ASN A 201 -28.95 65.80 -6.55
N THR A 202 -28.14 66.57 -7.25
CA THR A 202 -26.75 66.85 -6.86
C THR A 202 -26.67 67.53 -5.48
N GLU A 203 -27.64 68.29 -5.09
CA GLU A 203 -27.75 68.98 -3.79
C GLU A 203 -28.03 67.99 -2.65
N GLN A 204 -28.67 66.83 -2.92
CA GLN A 204 -29.09 65.84 -1.95
C GLN A 204 -28.05 64.68 -1.81
N LYS A 205 -26.95 64.71 -2.56
CA LYS A 205 -25.98 63.61 -2.63
C LYS A 205 -25.42 63.20 -1.26
N GLU A 206 -25.05 64.15 -0.43
CA GLU A 206 -24.47 63.89 0.89
C GLU A 206 -25.51 63.28 1.84
N GLU A 207 -26.73 63.85 1.86
CA GLU A 207 -27.81 63.33 2.69
C GLU A 207 -28.21 61.91 2.31
N VAL A 208 -28.36 61.67 0.99
CA VAL A 208 -28.68 60.31 0.49
C VAL A 208 -27.55 59.32 0.82
N THR A 209 -26.28 59.75 0.74
CA THR A 209 -25.13 58.89 1.11
C THR A 209 -25.18 58.50 2.59
N GLU A 210 -25.53 59.43 3.49
CA GLU A 210 -25.64 59.14 4.93
C GLU A 210 -26.82 58.19 5.23
N LYS A 211 -27.97 58.42 4.59
CA LYS A 211 -29.15 57.53 4.72
C LYS A 211 -28.85 56.11 4.24
N LEU A 212 -28.20 55.98 3.08
CA LEU A 212 -27.79 54.69 2.55
C LEU A 212 -26.79 53.96 3.46
N ARG A 213 -25.84 54.69 4.04
CA ARG A 213 -24.90 54.11 5.02
C ARG A 213 -25.61 53.61 6.27
N ALA A 214 -26.60 54.36 6.76
CA ALA A 214 -27.40 53.95 7.93
C ALA A 214 -28.18 52.66 7.66
N LEU A 215 -28.58 52.42 6.41
CA LEU A 215 -29.26 51.18 5.98
C LEU A 215 -28.30 50.02 5.69
N GLY A 216 -26.98 50.21 5.81
CA GLY A 216 -25.99 49.15 5.54
C GLY A 216 -25.71 48.96 4.05
N PHE A 217 -25.76 50.04 3.28
CA PHE A 217 -25.54 50.02 1.83
C PHE A 217 -24.12 49.56 1.46
N SER A 218 -24.04 48.56 0.61
CA SER A 218 -22.83 48.10 -0.06
C SER A 218 -22.87 48.53 -1.53
N GLN A 219 -21.95 49.41 -1.91
CA GLN A 219 -21.90 49.92 -3.28
C GLN A 219 -21.37 48.86 -4.22
N PHE A 220 -22.10 48.54 -5.28
CA PHE A 220 -21.63 47.70 -6.37
C PHE A 220 -20.79 48.55 -7.35
N LYS A 221 -19.63 48.01 -7.72
CA LYS A 221 -18.76 48.56 -8.77
C LYS A 221 -18.43 47.44 -9.73
N SER A 222 -18.75 47.65 -11.00
CA SER A 222 -18.40 46.74 -12.07
C SER A 222 -17.21 47.30 -12.85
N GLU A 223 -16.28 46.43 -13.25
CA GLU A 223 -15.24 46.75 -14.24
C GLU A 223 -15.80 46.68 -15.67
N GLU A 224 -16.96 46.05 -15.83
CA GLU A 224 -17.64 45.89 -17.11
C GLU A 224 -18.35 47.19 -17.49
N LYS A 225 -18.35 47.51 -18.79
CA LYS A 225 -18.96 48.75 -19.34
C LYS A 225 -20.33 48.51 -19.93
N VAL A 226 -20.64 47.27 -20.24
CA VAL A 226 -21.86 46.86 -20.98
C VAL A 226 -22.99 46.56 -19.99
N ALA A 227 -24.23 46.45 -20.47
CA ALA A 227 -25.37 46.05 -19.66
C ALA A 227 -25.17 44.62 -19.06
N PRO A 228 -25.58 44.39 -17.79
CA PRO A 228 -25.36 43.13 -17.09
C PRO A 228 -25.83 41.90 -17.87
N LEU A 229 -27.05 41.91 -18.39
CA LEU A 229 -27.62 40.80 -19.16
C LEU A 229 -26.76 40.42 -20.37
N LYS A 230 -26.21 41.41 -21.09
CA LYS A 230 -25.35 41.14 -22.25
C LYS A 230 -24.02 40.53 -21.82
N THR A 231 -23.40 41.04 -20.75
CA THR A 231 -22.16 40.49 -20.22
C THR A 231 -22.34 39.07 -19.73
N ILE A 232 -23.47 38.77 -19.07
CA ILE A 232 -23.83 37.41 -18.65
C ILE A 232 -23.94 36.48 -19.87
N HIS A 233 -24.68 36.92 -20.92
CA HIS A 233 -24.84 36.11 -22.14
C HIS A 233 -23.51 35.86 -22.86
N ASP A 234 -22.71 36.91 -23.07
CA ASP A 234 -21.39 36.80 -23.70
C ASP A 234 -20.46 35.88 -22.89
N SER A 235 -20.55 35.95 -21.56
CA SER A 235 -19.79 35.08 -20.67
C SER A 235 -20.23 33.60 -20.76
N MET A 236 -21.54 33.33 -20.81
CA MET A 236 -22.08 31.99 -21.00
C MET A 236 -21.69 31.42 -22.37
N ASP A 237 -21.78 32.21 -23.44
CA ASP A 237 -21.34 31.79 -24.77
C ASP A 237 -19.85 31.49 -24.84
N ARG A 238 -19.03 32.29 -24.15
CA ARG A 238 -17.58 32.02 -24.04
C ARG A 238 -17.29 30.75 -23.24
N MET A 239 -18.01 30.52 -22.14
CA MET A 239 -17.90 29.30 -21.35
C MET A 239 -18.24 28.04 -22.18
N ALA A 240 -19.30 28.11 -23.00
CA ALA A 240 -19.67 27.01 -23.89
C ALA A 240 -18.57 26.71 -24.93
N LYS A 241 -17.91 27.76 -25.46
CA LYS A 241 -16.76 27.62 -26.36
C LYS A 241 -15.57 26.99 -25.63
N ILE A 242 -15.26 27.44 -24.41
CA ILE A 242 -14.21 26.87 -23.58
C ILE A 242 -14.46 25.36 -23.32
N ASP A 243 -15.70 24.99 -23.01
CA ASP A 243 -16.03 23.57 -22.82
C ASP A 243 -15.81 22.74 -24.09
N SER A 244 -16.09 23.32 -25.26
CA SER A 244 -15.78 22.69 -26.54
C SER A 244 -14.26 22.58 -26.79
N GLU A 245 -13.50 23.66 -26.55
CA GLU A 245 -12.03 23.67 -26.66
C GLU A 245 -11.41 22.62 -25.71
N LYS A 246 -11.85 22.56 -24.45
CA LYS A 246 -11.41 21.54 -23.48
C LYS A 246 -11.77 20.11 -23.93
N PHE A 247 -12.91 19.91 -24.55
CA PHE A 247 -13.31 18.62 -25.11
C PHE A 247 -12.33 18.16 -26.21
N PHE A 248 -11.96 19.04 -27.14
CA PHE A 248 -10.99 18.70 -28.18
C PHE A 248 -9.60 18.39 -27.59
N ILE A 249 -9.12 19.17 -26.61
CA ILE A 249 -7.86 18.85 -25.91
C ILE A 249 -7.91 17.45 -25.28
N LYS A 250 -9.04 17.10 -24.63
CA LYS A 250 -9.21 15.75 -24.04
C LYS A 250 -9.19 14.65 -25.10
N GLU A 251 -9.81 14.87 -26.27
CA GLU A 251 -9.74 13.90 -27.38
C GLU A 251 -8.33 13.73 -27.92
N GLU A 252 -7.58 14.84 -28.07
CA GLU A 252 -6.17 14.78 -28.47
C GLU A 252 -5.35 13.99 -27.43
N LEU A 253 -5.51 14.28 -26.13
CA LEU A 253 -4.80 13.59 -25.07
C LEU A 253 -5.18 12.09 -24.99
N ALA A 254 -6.44 11.75 -25.25
CA ALA A 254 -6.89 10.36 -25.30
C ALA A 254 -6.23 9.54 -26.41
N ALA A 255 -5.73 10.21 -27.45
CA ALA A 255 -4.98 9.55 -28.55
C ALA A 255 -3.50 9.29 -28.22
N PHE A 256 -2.97 9.73 -27.08
CA PHE A 256 -1.57 9.58 -26.66
C PHE A 256 -1.25 8.20 -26.07
N ASP A 257 -1.83 7.12 -26.59
CA ASP A 257 -1.60 5.75 -26.07
C ASP A 257 -0.14 5.29 -26.25
N GLU A 258 0.50 5.59 -27.40
CA GLU A 258 1.89 5.21 -27.66
C GLU A 258 2.87 6.10 -26.87
N GLU A 259 2.57 7.39 -26.77
CA GLU A 259 3.32 8.35 -25.94
C GLU A 259 3.27 7.96 -24.47
N TYR A 260 2.09 7.55 -23.98
CA TYR A 260 1.91 7.07 -22.61
C TYR A 260 2.77 5.85 -22.32
N LYS A 261 2.75 4.84 -23.21
CA LYS A 261 3.62 3.65 -23.08
C LYS A 261 5.11 4.00 -23.11
N THR A 262 5.49 4.95 -23.94
CA THR A 262 6.88 5.41 -23.98
C THR A 262 7.27 6.06 -22.65
N LEU A 263 6.41 6.91 -22.10
CA LEU A 263 6.65 7.53 -20.79
C LEU A 263 6.67 6.51 -19.64
N GLU A 264 5.88 5.43 -19.71
CA GLU A 264 5.98 4.32 -18.75
C GLU A 264 7.38 3.68 -18.77
N LEU A 265 7.93 3.42 -19.95
CA LEU A 265 9.30 2.90 -20.09
C LEU A 265 10.34 3.89 -19.57
N VAL A 266 10.16 5.18 -19.86
CA VAL A 266 11.05 6.25 -19.39
C VAL A 266 11.02 6.34 -17.86
N ASN A 267 9.84 6.28 -17.27
CA ASN A 267 9.69 6.28 -15.82
C ASN A 267 10.41 5.09 -15.20
N GLU A 268 10.19 3.88 -15.72
CA GLU A 268 10.83 2.67 -15.24
C GLU A 268 12.37 2.74 -15.37
N TYR A 269 12.87 3.27 -16.48
CA TYR A 269 14.30 3.42 -16.70
C TYR A 269 14.95 4.36 -15.68
N TYR A 270 14.40 5.58 -15.52
CA TYR A 270 14.98 6.54 -14.59
C TYR A 270 14.77 6.14 -13.13
N GLU A 271 13.71 5.43 -12.79
CA GLU A 271 13.51 4.85 -11.46
C GLU A 271 14.60 3.80 -11.16
N ASN A 272 14.89 2.91 -12.11
CA ASN A 272 15.99 1.95 -11.98
C ASN A 272 17.36 2.63 -11.88
N MET A 273 17.57 3.73 -12.63
CA MET A 273 18.81 4.52 -12.55
C MET A 273 18.95 5.22 -11.20
N THR A 274 17.88 5.80 -10.68
CA THR A 274 17.85 6.46 -9.37
C THR A 274 18.19 5.46 -8.27
N VAL A 275 17.51 4.30 -8.21
CA VAL A 275 17.79 3.22 -7.24
C VAL A 275 19.26 2.74 -7.34
N ARG A 276 19.80 2.61 -8.56
CA ARG A 276 21.21 2.23 -8.76
C ARG A 276 22.17 3.25 -8.15
N LYS A 277 21.87 4.54 -8.31
CA LYS A 277 22.69 5.61 -7.75
C LYS A 277 22.51 5.74 -6.23
N GLU A 278 21.31 5.57 -5.72
CA GLU A 278 21.06 5.55 -4.28
C GLU A 278 21.82 4.44 -3.55
N ALA A 279 22.07 3.32 -4.21
CA ALA A 279 22.85 2.23 -3.62
C ALA A 279 24.25 2.69 -3.15
N THR A 280 24.82 3.75 -3.74
CA THR A 280 26.12 4.30 -3.33
C THR A 280 26.10 4.90 -1.93
N ASN A 281 24.94 5.29 -1.41
CA ASN A 281 24.79 5.76 -0.03
C ASN A 281 25.07 4.67 1.01
N ASN A 282 25.17 3.41 0.58
CA ASN A 282 25.53 2.31 1.46
C ASN A 282 27.05 2.05 1.51
N PHE A 283 27.85 2.72 0.66
CA PHE A 283 29.25 2.38 0.47
C PHE A 283 30.18 3.35 1.18
N LEU A 284 31.38 2.85 1.48
CA LEU A 284 32.51 3.67 1.93
C LEU A 284 33.56 3.70 0.82
N LYS A 285 34.41 4.73 0.84
CA LYS A 285 35.49 4.86 -0.13
C LYS A 285 36.76 5.49 0.45
N THR A 286 37.87 5.19 -0.21
CA THR A 286 39.09 5.98 -0.21
C THR A 286 39.09 6.90 -1.43
N GLU A 287 40.21 7.55 -1.74
CA GLU A 287 40.36 8.38 -2.96
C GLU A 287 40.08 7.59 -4.26
N ASN A 288 40.42 6.31 -4.33
CA ASN A 288 40.36 5.51 -5.56
C ASN A 288 39.62 4.18 -5.42
N VAL A 289 39.35 3.71 -4.20
CA VAL A 289 38.79 2.39 -3.94
C VAL A 289 37.48 2.52 -3.18
N MET A 290 36.45 1.89 -3.68
CA MET A 290 35.17 1.72 -3.00
C MET A 290 35.12 0.40 -2.23
N VAL A 291 34.44 0.43 -1.11
CA VAL A 291 34.18 -0.71 -0.22
C VAL A 291 32.69 -0.98 -0.23
N ILE A 292 32.32 -2.18 -0.62
CA ILE A 292 30.94 -2.67 -0.67
C ILE A 292 30.83 -3.90 0.19
N GLN A 293 29.85 -3.94 1.07
CA GLN A 293 29.45 -5.16 1.77
C GLN A 293 27.99 -5.47 1.53
N GLY A 294 27.65 -6.74 1.58
CA GLY A 294 26.26 -7.16 1.43
C GLY A 294 26.06 -8.63 1.75
N TRP A 295 24.81 -9.02 1.68
CA TRP A 295 24.35 -10.38 1.87
C TRP A 295 24.05 -11.04 0.53
N LEU A 296 24.33 -12.33 0.44
CA LEU A 296 24.15 -13.15 -0.76
C LEU A 296 23.80 -14.59 -0.33
N ALA A 297 22.95 -15.25 -1.12
CA ALA A 297 22.70 -16.67 -0.92
C ALA A 297 23.98 -17.50 -1.28
N GLU A 298 24.33 -18.48 -0.46
CA GLU A 298 25.52 -19.33 -0.70
C GLU A 298 25.51 -19.97 -2.10
N GLU A 299 24.33 -20.37 -2.59
CA GLU A 299 24.16 -20.94 -3.93
C GLU A 299 24.46 -19.98 -5.08
N ASP A 300 24.52 -18.69 -4.82
CA ASP A 300 24.75 -17.62 -5.81
C ASP A 300 26.20 -17.07 -5.77
N GLU A 301 27.06 -17.60 -4.88
CA GLU A 301 28.45 -17.17 -4.69
C GLU A 301 29.25 -17.24 -6.00
N GLU A 302 29.20 -18.39 -6.70
CA GLU A 302 29.91 -18.54 -7.98
C GLU A 302 29.44 -17.57 -9.06
N LYS A 303 28.15 -17.23 -9.06
CA LYS A 303 27.58 -16.27 -10.01
C LYS A 303 28.13 -14.87 -9.75
N LEU A 304 28.17 -14.45 -8.46
CA LEU A 304 28.74 -13.15 -8.08
C LEU A 304 30.23 -13.07 -8.45
N VAL A 305 31.03 -14.11 -8.15
CA VAL A 305 32.44 -14.19 -8.55
C VAL A 305 32.60 -14.02 -10.06
N ASN A 306 31.77 -14.69 -10.85
CA ASN A 306 31.81 -14.58 -12.30
C ASN A 306 31.45 -13.18 -12.80
N ILE A 307 30.48 -12.50 -12.17
CA ILE A 307 30.09 -11.13 -12.52
C ILE A 307 31.25 -10.17 -12.19
N VAL A 308 31.78 -10.25 -10.99
CA VAL A 308 32.89 -9.39 -10.53
C VAL A 308 34.11 -9.58 -11.45
N ASN A 309 34.51 -10.82 -11.75
CA ASN A 309 35.64 -11.10 -12.63
C ASN A 309 35.43 -10.60 -14.07
N LYS A 310 34.20 -10.67 -14.60
CA LYS A 310 33.90 -10.13 -15.95
C LYS A 310 33.96 -8.62 -16.03
N VAL A 311 33.65 -7.92 -14.94
CA VAL A 311 33.60 -6.45 -14.90
C VAL A 311 34.95 -5.87 -14.50
N LEU A 312 35.56 -6.42 -13.44
CA LEU A 312 36.74 -5.86 -12.76
C LEU A 312 38.04 -6.62 -13.10
N GLY A 313 37.92 -7.84 -13.63
CA GLY A 313 39.11 -8.70 -13.87
C GLY A 313 39.86 -9.00 -12.58
N ASN A 314 41.18 -8.81 -12.62
CA ASN A 314 42.06 -9.02 -11.47
C ASN A 314 42.21 -7.77 -10.56
N GLU A 315 41.46 -6.72 -10.83
CA GLU A 315 41.57 -5.43 -10.12
C GLU A 315 40.55 -5.31 -8.98
N SER A 316 40.16 -6.43 -8.39
CA SER A 316 39.21 -6.45 -7.28
C SER A 316 39.63 -7.47 -6.22
N TYR A 317 39.19 -7.23 -4.99
CA TYR A 317 39.34 -8.16 -3.90
C TYR A 317 37.94 -8.52 -3.38
N LEU A 318 37.56 -9.77 -3.50
CA LEU A 318 36.24 -10.27 -3.08
C LEU A 318 36.44 -11.40 -2.08
N THR A 319 35.83 -11.26 -0.91
CA THR A 319 35.82 -12.26 0.15
C THR A 319 34.41 -12.61 0.59
N PHE A 320 34.25 -13.82 1.10
CA PHE A 320 33.00 -14.31 1.66
C PHE A 320 33.23 -14.80 3.08
N GLU A 321 32.29 -14.46 3.95
CA GLU A 321 32.28 -14.89 5.35
C GLU A 321 30.95 -15.56 5.66
N ASP A 322 30.99 -16.59 6.53
CA ASP A 322 29.77 -17.16 7.07
C ASP A 322 29.13 -16.17 8.07
N VAL A 323 27.81 -16.16 8.13
CA VAL A 323 27.04 -15.32 9.06
C VAL A 323 27.39 -15.66 10.50
N LYS A 324 27.68 -14.66 11.32
CA LYS A 324 27.93 -14.80 12.75
C LYS A 324 26.63 -14.73 13.55
N GLU A 325 26.63 -15.31 14.75
CA GLU A 325 25.42 -15.37 15.60
C GLU A 325 24.90 -13.98 16.00
N ASP A 326 25.78 -13.00 16.16
CA ASP A 326 25.48 -11.61 16.51
C ASP A 326 24.90 -10.81 15.32
N GLU A 327 24.97 -11.36 14.10
CA GLU A 327 24.45 -10.74 12.88
C GLU A 327 23.09 -11.29 12.46
N TYR A 328 22.57 -12.36 13.08
CA TYR A 328 21.32 -13.04 12.66
C TYR A 328 20.10 -12.13 12.52
N ASP A 329 20.01 -11.09 13.34
CA ASP A 329 18.91 -10.11 13.27
C ASP A 329 19.00 -9.16 12.06
N LYS A 330 20.20 -9.09 11.42
CA LYS A 330 20.48 -8.19 10.29
C LYS A 330 20.52 -8.90 8.95
N VAL A 331 20.52 -10.24 8.97
CA VAL A 331 20.60 -11.05 7.74
C VAL A 331 19.23 -11.15 7.08
N PRO A 332 19.11 -10.84 5.79
CA PRO A 332 17.86 -11.02 5.07
C PRO A 332 17.52 -12.52 4.97
N THR A 333 16.24 -12.83 5.14
CA THR A 333 15.75 -14.19 5.05
C THR A 333 15.20 -14.47 3.66
N LYS A 334 15.86 -15.33 2.90
CA LYS A 334 15.38 -15.83 1.61
C LYS A 334 14.76 -17.21 1.81
N LEU A 335 13.49 -17.37 1.43
CA LEU A 335 12.78 -18.64 1.51
C LEU A 335 12.87 -19.37 0.17
N LYS A 336 13.09 -20.69 0.23
CA LYS A 336 13.10 -21.58 -0.93
C LYS A 336 12.19 -22.77 -0.65
N ASN A 337 10.92 -22.60 -0.94
CA ASN A 337 9.90 -23.61 -0.76
C ASN A 337 9.58 -24.34 -2.07
N ASN A 338 8.97 -25.51 -1.97
CA ASN A 338 8.40 -26.19 -3.13
C ASN A 338 7.18 -25.43 -3.66
N GLU A 339 6.72 -25.76 -4.87
CA GLU A 339 5.63 -25.05 -5.55
C GLU A 339 4.33 -24.98 -4.73
N LEU A 340 4.00 -26.00 -3.97
CA LEU A 340 2.82 -25.98 -3.09
C LEU A 340 3.03 -25.01 -1.93
N ASN A 341 4.10 -25.19 -1.17
CA ASN A 341 4.35 -24.39 0.02
C ASN A 341 4.60 -22.92 -0.31
N SER A 342 5.25 -22.62 -1.45
CA SER A 342 5.50 -21.23 -1.88
C SER A 342 4.22 -20.40 -2.06
N CYS A 343 3.08 -21.05 -2.35
CA CYS A 343 1.79 -20.38 -2.41
C CYS A 343 1.25 -19.96 -1.03
N PHE A 344 1.76 -20.55 0.05
CA PHE A 344 1.37 -20.27 1.43
C PHE A 344 2.37 -19.34 2.14
N GLU A 345 3.48 -18.95 1.51
CA GLU A 345 4.45 -18.01 2.06
C GLU A 345 3.80 -16.69 2.45
N SER A 346 2.87 -16.18 1.62
CA SER A 346 2.14 -14.95 1.91
C SER A 346 1.34 -15.01 3.22
N ILE A 347 0.87 -16.19 3.63
CA ILE A 347 0.17 -16.37 4.92
C ILE A 347 1.16 -16.26 6.08
N THR A 348 2.37 -16.81 5.93
CA THR A 348 3.44 -16.68 6.92
C THR A 348 3.90 -15.22 7.02
N GLU A 349 4.11 -14.55 5.89
CA GLU A 349 4.53 -13.15 5.81
C GLU A 349 3.51 -12.17 6.44
N MET A 350 2.20 -12.49 6.40
CA MET A 350 1.17 -11.69 7.08
C MET A 350 1.37 -11.61 8.60
N TYR A 351 2.02 -12.60 9.20
CA TYR A 351 2.34 -12.60 10.63
C TYR A 351 3.73 -12.00 10.87
N SER A 352 4.75 -12.60 10.30
CA SER A 352 6.14 -12.15 10.34
C SER A 352 6.98 -13.06 9.43
N THR A 353 7.92 -12.49 8.70
CA THR A 353 8.97 -13.28 8.05
C THR A 353 9.83 -13.93 9.12
N PRO A 354 10.09 -15.26 9.06
CA PRO A 354 10.94 -15.92 10.04
C PRO A 354 12.34 -15.33 10.01
N ARG A 355 13.00 -15.25 11.16
CA ARG A 355 14.40 -14.82 11.25
C ARG A 355 15.32 -15.87 10.62
N TYR A 356 16.52 -15.44 10.28
CA TYR A 356 17.50 -16.29 9.62
C TYR A 356 17.86 -17.56 10.42
N ASP A 357 17.87 -17.48 11.76
CA ASP A 357 18.17 -18.61 12.67
C ASP A 357 16.95 -19.49 12.99
N GLU A 358 15.76 -19.09 12.57
CA GLU A 358 14.50 -19.79 12.83
C GLU A 358 14.23 -20.90 11.79
N ILE A 359 13.13 -21.59 11.98
CA ILE A 359 12.60 -22.58 11.03
C ILE A 359 11.45 -21.92 10.28
N ASP A 360 11.43 -22.06 8.97
CA ASP A 360 10.27 -21.66 8.18
C ASP A 360 9.03 -22.47 8.59
N PRO A 361 8.00 -21.82 9.15
CA PRO A 361 6.78 -22.49 9.55
C PRO A 361 5.89 -22.89 8.38
N THR A 362 6.10 -22.33 7.17
CA THR A 362 5.24 -22.51 6.00
C THR A 362 4.97 -23.97 5.63
N PRO A 363 6.00 -24.87 5.52
CA PRO A 363 5.77 -26.27 5.20
C PRO A 363 4.95 -27.02 6.24
N LEU A 364 4.98 -26.56 7.48
CA LEU A 364 4.25 -27.17 8.59
C LEU A 364 2.85 -26.61 8.72
N LEU A 365 2.67 -25.33 8.42
CA LEU A 365 1.38 -24.65 8.41
C LEU A 365 0.49 -25.10 7.23
N THR A 366 1.07 -25.32 6.06
CA THR A 366 0.35 -25.69 4.83
C THR A 366 -0.64 -26.84 4.99
N PRO A 367 -0.28 -28.02 5.54
CA PRO A 367 -1.23 -29.14 5.68
C PRO A 367 -2.38 -28.81 6.63
N PHE A 368 -2.13 -28.11 7.72
CA PHE A 368 -3.18 -27.68 8.64
C PHE A 368 -4.13 -26.69 7.98
N TYR A 369 -3.59 -25.72 7.25
CA TYR A 369 -4.38 -24.73 6.55
C TYR A 369 -5.30 -25.37 5.48
N LEU A 370 -4.76 -26.33 4.73
CA LEU A 370 -5.53 -27.12 3.74
C LEU A 370 -6.68 -27.88 4.42
N ILE A 371 -6.42 -28.57 5.53
CA ILE A 371 -7.44 -29.33 6.27
C ILE A 371 -8.51 -28.39 6.83
N PHE A 372 -8.12 -27.34 7.54
CA PHE A 372 -9.08 -26.42 8.16
C PHE A 372 -9.93 -25.68 7.15
N PHE A 373 -9.32 -25.19 6.07
CA PHE A 373 -10.07 -24.55 5.00
C PHE A 373 -11.05 -25.52 4.34
N GLY A 374 -10.59 -26.73 4.07
CA GLY A 374 -11.43 -27.79 3.51
C GLY A 374 -12.62 -28.14 4.41
N MET A 375 -12.40 -28.27 5.72
CA MET A 375 -13.47 -28.52 6.71
C MET A 375 -14.44 -27.35 6.84
N MET A 376 -13.92 -26.11 6.76
CA MET A 376 -14.73 -24.90 6.95
C MET A 376 -15.68 -24.68 5.75
N VAL A 377 -15.20 -24.81 4.54
CA VAL A 377 -16.01 -24.61 3.32
C VAL A 377 -16.81 -25.86 2.97
N ALA A 378 -16.19 -27.02 3.01
CA ALA A 378 -16.74 -28.38 2.94
C ALA A 378 -17.86 -28.60 1.92
N ASP A 379 -17.65 -28.16 0.68
CA ASP A 379 -18.63 -28.25 -0.41
C ASP A 379 -17.95 -28.62 -1.73
N MET A 380 -18.39 -29.72 -2.35
CA MET A 380 -17.81 -30.21 -3.62
C MET A 380 -18.01 -29.23 -4.78
N GLY A 381 -19.18 -28.58 -4.85
CA GLY A 381 -19.52 -27.66 -5.93
C GLY A 381 -18.66 -26.40 -5.88
N TYR A 382 -18.50 -25.78 -4.71
CA TYR A 382 -17.61 -24.63 -4.53
C TYR A 382 -16.14 -25.00 -4.73
N GLY A 383 -15.69 -26.16 -4.23
CA GLY A 383 -14.34 -26.63 -4.46
C GLY A 383 -14.03 -26.86 -5.94
N LEU A 384 -14.96 -27.46 -6.68
CA LEU A 384 -14.84 -27.65 -8.12
C LEU A 384 -14.80 -26.30 -8.87
N LEU A 385 -15.69 -25.37 -8.49
CA LEU A 385 -15.72 -24.03 -9.07
C LEU A 385 -14.39 -23.29 -8.84
N MET A 386 -13.82 -23.40 -7.63
CA MET A 386 -12.51 -22.82 -7.31
C MET A 386 -11.42 -23.39 -8.23
N ILE A 387 -11.32 -24.72 -8.36
CA ILE A 387 -10.31 -25.36 -9.21
C ILE A 387 -10.48 -24.96 -10.68
N LEU A 388 -11.70 -25.00 -11.20
CA LEU A 388 -11.97 -24.66 -12.60
C LEU A 388 -11.71 -23.18 -12.89
N ALA A 389 -12.18 -22.28 -12.03
CA ALA A 389 -12.03 -20.84 -12.23
C ALA A 389 -10.55 -20.42 -12.13
N THR A 390 -9.84 -20.88 -11.09
CA THR A 390 -8.41 -20.54 -10.89
C THR A 390 -7.53 -21.25 -11.91
N GLY A 391 -7.82 -22.51 -12.26
CA GLY A 391 -7.11 -23.25 -13.31
C GLY A 391 -7.27 -22.60 -14.69
N TYR A 392 -8.49 -22.15 -15.03
CA TYR A 392 -8.74 -21.38 -16.25
C TYR A 392 -7.99 -20.04 -16.23
N ALA A 393 -8.02 -19.33 -15.09
CA ALA A 393 -7.33 -18.07 -14.93
C ALA A 393 -5.80 -18.22 -15.12
N LEU A 394 -5.18 -19.21 -14.46
CA LEU A 394 -3.75 -19.51 -14.59
C LEU A 394 -3.30 -19.88 -16.01
N LYS A 395 -4.20 -20.50 -16.77
CA LYS A 395 -3.92 -20.90 -18.16
C LYS A 395 -4.12 -19.76 -19.16
N LYS A 396 -5.09 -18.87 -18.92
CA LYS A 396 -5.55 -17.88 -19.90
C LYS A 396 -4.91 -16.50 -19.72
N PHE A 397 -4.53 -16.15 -18.49
CA PHE A 397 -4.05 -14.82 -18.14
C PHE A 397 -2.57 -14.86 -17.75
N LYS A 398 -1.87 -13.76 -18.02
CA LYS A 398 -0.49 -13.54 -17.62
C LYS A 398 -0.50 -12.69 -16.36
N PHE A 399 -0.26 -13.33 -15.23
CA PHE A 399 -0.18 -12.67 -13.94
C PHE A 399 1.28 -12.43 -13.57
N ASP A 400 1.52 -11.38 -12.80
CA ASP A 400 2.77 -11.22 -12.06
C ASP A 400 2.96 -12.37 -11.05
N GLU A 401 4.18 -12.58 -10.59
CA GLU A 401 4.52 -13.74 -9.75
C GLU A 401 3.71 -13.80 -8.46
N GLY A 402 3.51 -12.64 -7.79
CA GLY A 402 2.73 -12.56 -6.56
C GLY A 402 1.26 -12.95 -6.78
N THR A 403 0.61 -12.35 -7.78
CA THR A 403 -0.78 -12.69 -8.13
C THR A 403 -0.92 -14.13 -8.58
N ARG A 404 0.06 -14.66 -9.32
CA ARG A 404 0.09 -16.05 -9.74
C ARG A 404 0.17 -17.02 -8.56
N LYS A 405 1.04 -16.74 -7.57
CA LYS A 405 1.11 -17.51 -6.30
C LYS A 405 -0.23 -17.47 -5.57
N PHE A 406 -0.87 -16.30 -5.48
CA PHE A 406 -2.16 -16.13 -4.83
C PHE A 406 -3.30 -16.90 -5.51
N ILE A 407 -3.37 -16.92 -6.86
CA ILE A 407 -4.36 -17.70 -7.59
C ILE A 407 -4.09 -19.20 -7.43
N LYS A 408 -2.81 -19.64 -7.46
CA LYS A 408 -2.43 -21.02 -7.17
C LYS A 408 -2.81 -21.45 -5.75
N PHE A 409 -2.70 -20.56 -4.77
CA PHE A 409 -3.16 -20.81 -3.41
C PHE A 409 -4.64 -21.23 -3.38
N PHE A 410 -5.54 -20.49 -4.03
CA PHE A 410 -6.94 -20.89 -4.13
C PHE A 410 -7.15 -22.16 -4.97
N PHE A 411 -6.34 -22.38 -5.99
CA PHE A 411 -6.36 -23.62 -6.75
C PHE A 411 -6.11 -24.83 -5.86
N TYR A 412 -5.08 -24.77 -5.00
CA TYR A 412 -4.77 -25.86 -4.06
C TYR A 412 -5.83 -25.99 -2.96
N LEU A 413 -6.42 -24.93 -2.48
CA LEU A 413 -7.51 -24.98 -1.49
C LEU A 413 -8.79 -25.64 -2.02
N GLY A 414 -9.01 -25.64 -3.31
CA GLY A 414 -10.15 -26.31 -3.94
C GLY A 414 -10.17 -27.83 -3.73
N PHE A 415 -8.99 -28.49 -3.66
CA PHE A 415 -8.92 -29.95 -3.51
C PHE A 415 -9.43 -30.43 -2.14
N PRO A 416 -8.93 -29.93 -0.99
CA PRO A 416 -9.48 -30.33 0.29
C PRO A 416 -10.94 -29.92 0.48
N THR A 417 -11.39 -28.82 -0.14
CA THR A 417 -12.78 -28.40 -0.13
C THR A 417 -13.68 -29.45 -0.81
N ILE A 418 -13.26 -30.02 -1.94
CA ILE A 418 -13.97 -31.14 -2.58
C ILE A 418 -13.92 -32.38 -1.67
N GLY A 419 -12.76 -32.70 -1.09
CA GLY A 419 -12.59 -33.85 -0.22
C GLY A 419 -13.53 -33.84 0.98
N PHE A 420 -13.55 -32.73 1.75
CA PHE A 420 -14.46 -32.57 2.87
C PHE A 420 -15.91 -32.39 2.44
N GLY A 421 -16.18 -31.74 1.30
CA GLY A 421 -17.50 -31.69 0.69
C GLY A 421 -18.06 -33.08 0.38
N ALA A 422 -17.22 -34.02 -0.09
CA ALA A 422 -17.61 -35.41 -0.30
C ALA A 422 -17.85 -36.14 1.02
N ILE A 423 -17.08 -35.90 2.06
CA ILE A 423 -17.27 -36.49 3.40
C ILE A 423 -18.61 -36.02 3.99
N TYR A 424 -18.96 -34.76 3.82
CA TYR A 424 -20.19 -34.16 4.37
C TYR A 424 -21.38 -34.27 3.41
N GLY A 425 -21.15 -34.70 2.13
CA GLY A 425 -22.20 -34.87 1.13
C GLY A 425 -22.84 -33.57 0.69
N ALA A 426 -22.07 -32.47 0.64
CA ALA A 426 -22.54 -31.17 0.21
C ALA A 426 -22.08 -30.87 -1.24
N PHE A 427 -23.02 -30.42 -2.08
CA PHE A 427 -22.78 -29.98 -3.45
C PHE A 427 -23.62 -28.74 -3.73
N PHE A 428 -23.03 -27.56 -3.75
CA PHE A 428 -23.69 -26.26 -3.68
C PHE A 428 -24.78 -26.23 -2.60
N GLY A 429 -24.39 -26.60 -1.39
CA GLY A 429 -25.29 -26.91 -0.29
C GLY A 429 -26.02 -28.24 -0.55
N ASP A 430 -27.34 -28.20 -0.56
CA ASP A 430 -28.22 -29.38 -0.78
C ASP A 430 -28.82 -29.42 -2.22
N LEU A 431 -28.09 -28.86 -3.22
CA LEU A 431 -28.59 -28.83 -4.62
C LEU A 431 -28.86 -30.25 -5.18
N ILE A 432 -28.05 -31.22 -4.78
CA ILE A 432 -28.27 -32.64 -5.09
C ILE A 432 -28.74 -33.33 -3.81
N PRO A 433 -30.04 -33.64 -3.68
CA PRO A 433 -30.56 -34.32 -2.51
C PRO A 433 -30.06 -35.76 -2.42
N ASN A 434 -29.89 -36.28 -1.21
CA ASN A 434 -29.53 -37.68 -0.92
C ASN A 434 -28.12 -38.11 -1.40
N LEU A 435 -27.15 -37.17 -1.47
CA LEU A 435 -25.75 -37.56 -1.63
C LEU A 435 -25.31 -38.48 -0.47
N PRO A 436 -24.47 -39.50 -0.74
CA PRO A 436 -23.89 -40.30 0.34
C PRO A 436 -23.05 -39.42 1.25
N LYS A 437 -23.34 -39.48 2.54
CA LYS A 437 -22.64 -38.70 3.60
C LYS A 437 -21.95 -39.68 4.53
N LEU A 438 -20.71 -39.41 4.87
CA LEU A 438 -20.00 -40.10 5.94
C LEU A 438 -20.31 -39.46 7.29
N ILE A 439 -20.47 -38.12 7.33
CA ILE A 439 -20.81 -37.32 8.50
C ILE A 439 -21.96 -36.39 8.06
N ASP A 440 -23.08 -36.44 8.75
CA ASP A 440 -24.20 -35.54 8.49
C ASP A 440 -24.07 -34.26 9.32
N THR A 441 -23.83 -33.13 8.66
CA THR A 441 -23.63 -31.84 9.32
C THR A 441 -24.78 -31.41 10.21
N ASN A 442 -26.00 -31.91 9.96
CA ASN A 442 -27.18 -31.58 10.75
C ASN A 442 -27.39 -32.52 11.95
N LYS A 443 -26.88 -33.77 11.87
CA LYS A 443 -27.08 -34.78 12.92
C LYS A 443 -25.84 -34.99 13.77
N ASP A 444 -24.65 -34.92 13.16
CA ASP A 444 -23.37 -35.27 13.77
C ASP A 444 -22.55 -34.05 14.19
N ILE A 445 -23.21 -32.95 14.60
CA ILE A 445 -22.56 -31.67 14.99
C ILE A 445 -21.49 -31.91 16.06
N THR A 446 -21.76 -32.79 17.03
CA THR A 446 -20.81 -33.13 18.09
C THR A 446 -19.55 -33.82 17.53
N THR A 447 -19.69 -34.67 16.53
CA THR A 447 -18.57 -35.35 15.87
C THR A 447 -17.68 -34.35 15.14
N ILE A 448 -18.26 -33.39 14.41
CA ILE A 448 -17.51 -32.33 13.72
C ILE A 448 -16.80 -31.44 14.73
N LEU A 449 -17.45 -31.08 15.83
CA LEU A 449 -16.86 -30.28 16.91
C LEU A 449 -15.65 -31.00 17.52
N ILE A 450 -15.79 -32.26 17.87
CA ILE A 450 -14.70 -33.08 18.43
C ILE A 450 -13.55 -33.16 17.42
N LEU A 451 -13.84 -33.44 16.14
CA LEU A 451 -12.84 -33.52 15.09
C LEU A 451 -12.06 -32.21 14.95
N SER A 452 -12.75 -31.06 14.96
CA SER A 452 -12.13 -29.74 14.90
C SER A 452 -11.21 -29.48 16.10
N ILE A 453 -11.65 -29.83 17.31
CA ILE A 453 -10.84 -29.70 18.53
C ILE A 453 -9.59 -30.60 18.45
N VAL A 454 -9.73 -31.84 17.96
CA VAL A 454 -8.60 -32.77 17.80
C VAL A 454 -7.56 -32.21 16.83
N PHE A 455 -8.00 -31.73 15.65
CA PHE A 455 -7.07 -31.13 14.69
C PHE A 455 -6.42 -29.85 15.23
N GLY A 456 -7.17 -29.00 15.94
CA GLY A 456 -6.61 -27.83 16.61
C GLY A 456 -5.57 -28.19 17.68
N ALA A 457 -5.86 -29.22 18.49
CA ALA A 457 -4.88 -29.73 19.47
C ALA A 457 -3.60 -30.25 18.79
N ILE A 458 -3.74 -31.04 17.71
CA ILE A 458 -2.58 -31.54 16.95
C ILE A 458 -1.73 -30.38 16.42
N GLN A 459 -2.36 -29.32 15.88
CA GLN A 459 -1.64 -28.13 15.40
C GLN A 459 -0.87 -27.43 16.53
N ILE A 460 -1.50 -27.24 17.70
CA ILE A 460 -0.85 -26.61 18.85
C ILE A 460 0.34 -27.44 19.32
N PHE A 461 0.18 -28.77 19.45
CA PHE A 461 1.29 -29.64 19.85
C PHE A 461 2.40 -29.67 18.80
N CYS A 462 2.08 -29.58 17.51
CA CYS A 462 3.06 -29.45 16.45
C CYS A 462 3.88 -28.15 16.62
N GLY A 463 3.20 -27.01 16.84
CA GLY A 463 3.86 -25.72 17.10
C GLY A 463 4.75 -25.74 18.36
N LEU A 464 4.25 -26.31 19.46
CA LEU A 464 5.05 -26.50 20.68
C LEU A 464 6.25 -27.40 20.43
N GLY A 465 6.08 -28.45 19.63
CA GLY A 465 7.18 -29.36 19.25
C GLY A 465 8.30 -28.65 18.46
N ILE A 466 7.93 -27.75 17.54
CA ILE A 466 8.89 -26.91 16.79
C ILE A 466 9.67 -26.02 17.76
N LYS A 467 8.97 -25.32 18.67
CA LYS A 467 9.61 -24.46 19.67
C LYS A 467 10.58 -25.24 20.54
N ALA A 468 10.18 -26.44 21.00
CA ALA A 468 11.05 -27.31 21.76
C ALA A 468 12.31 -27.70 20.96
N TYR A 469 12.14 -28.10 19.70
CA TYR A 469 13.24 -28.45 18.82
C TYR A 469 14.22 -27.28 18.64
N MET A 470 13.73 -26.09 18.44
CA MET A 470 14.56 -24.88 18.29
C MET A 470 15.38 -24.61 19.56
N LEU A 471 14.75 -24.66 20.73
CA LEU A 471 15.44 -24.45 22.02
C LEU A 471 16.52 -25.53 22.31
N ILE A 472 16.23 -26.79 21.99
CA ILE A 472 17.19 -27.88 22.15
C ILE A 472 18.36 -27.69 21.18
N LYS A 473 18.11 -27.32 19.93
CA LYS A 473 19.14 -27.04 18.93
C LYS A 473 20.01 -25.85 19.32
N ALA A 474 19.43 -24.84 19.98
CA ALA A 474 20.15 -23.69 20.54
C ALA A 474 20.94 -24.02 21.83
N GLY A 475 21.03 -25.31 22.23
CA GLY A 475 21.76 -25.72 23.42
C GLY A 475 21.09 -25.40 24.75
N LYS A 476 19.78 -25.09 24.76
CA LYS A 476 18.99 -24.71 25.93
C LYS A 476 17.89 -25.74 26.28
N PRO A 477 18.22 -27.00 26.57
CA PRO A 477 17.21 -28.05 26.81
C PRO A 477 16.37 -27.83 28.07
N LEU A 478 16.89 -27.13 29.09
CA LEU A 478 16.12 -26.76 30.28
C LEU A 478 15.05 -25.73 29.95
N ASP A 479 15.33 -24.76 29.08
CA ASP A 479 14.35 -23.80 28.62
C ASP A 479 13.26 -24.47 27.78
N ALA A 480 13.61 -25.48 26.98
CA ALA A 480 12.63 -26.31 26.27
C ALA A 480 11.66 -27.02 27.24
N PHE A 481 12.14 -27.52 28.36
CA PHE A 481 11.27 -28.12 29.38
C PHE A 481 10.38 -27.06 30.05
N TYR A 482 10.95 -25.93 30.44
CA TYR A 482 10.21 -24.88 31.13
C TYR A 482 9.17 -24.20 30.23
N ASP A 483 9.54 -23.85 28.99
CA ASP A 483 8.69 -23.05 28.09
C ASP A 483 7.77 -23.90 27.21
N VAL A 484 8.06 -25.20 27.05
CA VAL A 484 7.24 -26.10 26.24
C VAL A 484 6.74 -27.30 27.03
N GLY A 485 7.61 -28.01 27.76
CA GLY A 485 7.23 -29.19 28.52
C GLY A 485 6.13 -28.91 29.54
N SER A 486 6.21 -27.80 30.27
CA SER A 486 5.19 -27.38 31.22
C SER A 486 3.83 -27.12 30.55
N TRP A 487 3.81 -26.52 29.34
CA TRP A 487 2.61 -26.30 28.54
C TRP A 487 2.01 -27.61 28.03
N VAL A 488 2.84 -28.53 27.53
CA VAL A 488 2.39 -29.85 27.08
C VAL A 488 1.74 -30.61 28.22
N ILE A 489 2.38 -30.66 29.41
CA ILE A 489 1.83 -31.30 30.59
C ILE A 489 0.48 -30.69 30.97
N THR A 490 0.38 -29.37 31.00
CA THR A 490 -0.85 -28.64 31.37
C THR A 490 -1.97 -28.91 30.38
N LEU A 491 -1.71 -28.79 29.05
CA LEU A 491 -2.73 -28.96 28.02
C LEU A 491 -3.21 -30.41 27.89
N VAL A 492 -2.29 -31.39 27.95
CA VAL A 492 -2.67 -32.81 27.94
C VAL A 492 -3.50 -33.16 29.16
N SER A 493 -3.09 -32.70 30.36
CA SER A 493 -3.83 -32.95 31.58
C SER A 493 -5.20 -32.27 31.56
N LEU A 494 -5.31 -31.04 31.04
CA LEU A 494 -6.58 -30.35 30.83
C LEU A 494 -7.48 -31.15 29.88
N GLY A 495 -6.95 -31.65 28.77
CA GLY A 495 -7.69 -32.50 27.83
C GLY A 495 -8.28 -33.75 28.48
N VAL A 496 -7.48 -34.45 29.30
CA VAL A 496 -7.94 -35.64 30.04
C VAL A 496 -9.07 -35.28 31.05
N VAL A 497 -8.94 -34.15 31.74
CA VAL A 497 -9.97 -33.67 32.69
C VAL A 497 -11.26 -33.33 31.96
N LEU A 498 -11.18 -32.64 30.81
CA LEU A 498 -12.35 -32.28 29.99
C LEU A 498 -13.04 -33.52 29.42
N VAL A 499 -12.30 -34.48 28.85
CA VAL A 499 -12.85 -35.76 28.36
C VAL A 499 -13.53 -36.51 29.49
N GLY A 500 -12.90 -36.57 30.67
CA GLY A 500 -13.50 -37.20 31.86
C GLY A 500 -14.72 -36.49 32.44
N ALA A 501 -14.88 -35.20 32.17
CA ALA A 501 -16.05 -34.41 32.61
C ALA A 501 -17.24 -34.52 31.66
N PHE A 502 -16.97 -34.48 30.31
CA PHE A 502 -18.04 -34.40 29.28
C PHE A 502 -18.36 -35.75 28.63
N ALA A 503 -17.36 -36.58 28.35
CA ALA A 503 -17.57 -37.85 27.64
C ALA A 503 -17.73 -39.07 28.60
N GLY A 504 -17.31 -38.93 29.84
CA GLY A 504 -17.29 -40.02 30.81
C GLY A 504 -16.23 -41.09 30.48
N GLY A 505 -16.22 -42.22 31.18
CA GLY A 505 -15.35 -43.35 30.87
C GLY A 505 -13.90 -43.25 31.40
N VAL A 506 -13.47 -42.10 31.92
CA VAL A 506 -12.13 -41.94 32.49
C VAL A 506 -12.17 -42.37 33.97
N PRO A 507 -11.34 -43.36 34.39
CA PRO A 507 -11.26 -43.74 35.80
C PRO A 507 -10.94 -42.58 36.73
N SER A 508 -11.58 -42.53 37.92
CA SER A 508 -11.38 -41.43 38.88
C SER A 508 -9.92 -41.22 39.27
N ILE A 509 -9.14 -42.30 39.32
CA ILE A 509 -7.70 -42.24 39.62
C ILE A 509 -6.97 -41.45 38.53
N VAL A 510 -7.24 -41.72 37.23
CA VAL A 510 -6.61 -41.04 36.10
C VAL A 510 -6.98 -39.56 36.07
N LYS A 511 -8.25 -39.24 36.35
CA LYS A 511 -8.73 -37.86 36.48
C LYS A 511 -8.03 -37.10 37.59
N ASN A 512 -7.88 -37.70 38.78
CA ASN A 512 -7.19 -37.06 39.89
C ASN A 512 -5.69 -36.84 39.60
N ILE A 513 -5.01 -37.82 38.98
CA ILE A 513 -3.62 -37.63 38.52
C ILE A 513 -3.52 -36.51 37.52
N ALA A 514 -4.42 -36.43 36.53
CA ALA A 514 -4.45 -35.34 35.55
C ALA A 514 -4.63 -33.98 36.21
N ILE A 515 -5.52 -33.82 37.21
CA ILE A 515 -5.68 -32.57 37.94
C ILE A 515 -4.39 -32.16 38.65
N VAL A 516 -3.70 -33.11 39.31
CA VAL A 516 -2.42 -32.84 39.99
C VAL A 516 -1.36 -32.39 38.99
N LEU A 517 -1.24 -33.09 37.85
CA LEU A 517 -0.28 -32.74 36.78
C LEU A 517 -0.61 -31.39 36.15
N MET A 518 -1.88 -31.08 35.96
CA MET A 518 -2.33 -29.78 35.47
C MET A 518 -1.90 -28.64 36.40
N ILE A 519 -2.15 -28.79 37.70
CA ILE A 519 -1.76 -27.79 38.72
C ILE A 519 -0.23 -27.66 38.75
N PHE A 520 0.51 -28.80 38.72
CA PHE A 520 1.95 -28.81 38.68
C PHE A 520 2.47 -28.05 37.46
N GLY A 521 1.95 -28.31 36.25
CA GLY A 521 2.31 -27.60 35.03
C GLY A 521 2.03 -26.09 35.12
N MET A 522 0.87 -25.69 35.65
CA MET A 522 0.53 -24.27 35.86
C MET A 522 1.51 -23.58 36.82
N VAL A 523 1.87 -24.24 37.92
CA VAL A 523 2.85 -23.69 38.88
C VAL A 523 4.22 -23.52 38.21
N VAL A 524 4.66 -24.50 37.43
CA VAL A 524 5.93 -24.42 36.69
C VAL A 524 5.86 -23.23 35.70
N ILE A 525 4.78 -23.05 34.95
CA ILE A 525 4.60 -21.92 34.02
C ILE A 525 4.73 -20.59 34.76
N VAL A 526 4.04 -20.43 35.92
CA VAL A 526 4.10 -19.18 36.71
C VAL A 526 5.50 -18.87 37.22
N LEU A 527 6.22 -19.91 37.66
CA LEU A 527 7.57 -19.74 38.22
C LEU A 527 8.66 -19.53 37.16
N THR A 528 8.42 -19.96 35.92
CA THR A 528 9.50 -20.00 34.91
C THR A 528 9.35 -19.03 33.76
N ASN A 529 8.11 -18.61 33.43
CA ASN A 529 7.87 -17.72 32.27
C ASN A 529 8.30 -16.25 32.48
N GLY A 530 8.47 -15.82 33.73
CA GLY A 530 8.91 -14.46 34.06
C GLY A 530 10.42 -14.33 34.28
N ARG A 531 11.22 -15.33 33.93
CA ARG A 531 12.68 -15.32 34.15
C ARG A 531 13.34 -14.12 33.45
N GLY A 532 14.10 -13.33 34.24
CA GLY A 532 14.83 -12.16 33.72
C GLY A 532 14.10 -10.82 33.82
N ALA A 533 12.93 -10.74 34.46
CA ALA A 533 12.15 -9.50 34.60
C ALA A 533 12.67 -8.51 35.65
N GLY A 534 13.87 -8.71 36.18
CA GLY A 534 14.57 -7.76 37.08
C GLY A 534 14.11 -7.74 38.53
N SER A 535 12.89 -8.22 38.88
CA SER A 535 12.44 -8.40 40.27
C SER A 535 11.55 -9.64 40.41
N LYS A 536 11.63 -10.31 41.57
CA LYS A 536 10.82 -11.52 41.83
C LYS A 536 9.30 -11.30 41.73
N ALA A 537 8.84 -10.11 42.07
CA ALA A 537 7.43 -9.75 41.96
C ALA A 537 7.01 -9.56 40.48
N ALA A 538 7.88 -8.99 39.65
CA ALA A 538 7.66 -8.85 38.22
C ALA A 538 7.73 -10.22 37.51
N GLU A 539 8.63 -11.12 37.92
CA GLU A 539 8.72 -12.49 37.42
C GLU A 539 7.43 -13.28 37.66
N LEU A 540 6.91 -13.23 38.89
CA LEU A 540 5.63 -13.88 39.24
C LEU A 540 4.44 -13.23 38.50
N GLY A 541 4.44 -11.90 38.34
CA GLY A 541 3.39 -11.17 37.61
C GLY A 541 3.36 -11.57 36.13
N GLN A 542 4.51 -11.63 35.46
CA GLN A 542 4.62 -12.10 34.08
C GLN A 542 4.26 -13.58 33.92
N GLY A 543 4.69 -14.43 34.86
CA GLY A 543 4.30 -15.83 34.90
C GLY A 543 2.81 -16.05 35.09
N ALA A 544 2.15 -15.27 35.96
CA ALA A 544 0.70 -15.28 36.12
C ALA A 544 -0.02 -14.78 34.88
N TYR A 545 0.51 -13.75 34.21
CA TYR A 545 0.00 -13.28 32.94
C TYR A 545 0.15 -14.33 31.83
N ALA A 546 1.23 -15.11 31.83
CA ALA A 546 1.42 -16.22 30.88
C ALA A 546 0.31 -17.29 31.00
N LEU A 547 -0.25 -17.54 32.22
CA LEU A 547 -1.41 -18.42 32.37
C LEU A 547 -2.65 -17.93 31.61
N TYR A 548 -2.80 -16.62 31.41
CA TYR A 548 -3.84 -16.09 30.53
C TYR A 548 -3.70 -16.59 29.09
N GLY A 549 -2.50 -16.97 28.68
CA GLY A 549 -2.24 -17.65 27.40
C GLY A 549 -3.01 -18.97 27.23
N ILE A 550 -3.47 -19.63 28.32
CA ILE A 550 -4.36 -20.80 28.23
C ILE A 550 -5.65 -20.44 27.49
N THR A 551 -6.19 -19.25 27.75
CA THR A 551 -7.40 -18.77 27.05
C THR A 551 -7.14 -18.50 25.57
N SER A 552 -5.92 -18.11 25.19
CA SER A 552 -5.49 -17.95 23.79
C SER A 552 -5.44 -19.29 23.09
N TYR A 553 -4.84 -20.32 23.73
CA TYR A 553 -4.83 -21.67 23.18
C TYR A 553 -6.24 -22.27 23.07
N ALA A 554 -7.11 -22.01 24.05
CA ALA A 554 -8.51 -22.44 23.98
C ALA A 554 -9.31 -21.75 22.87
N LYS A 555 -8.98 -20.49 22.51
CA LYS A 555 -9.60 -19.79 21.38
C LYS A 555 -9.07 -20.30 20.02
N SER A 556 -7.86 -20.79 19.97
CA SER A 556 -7.25 -21.31 18.73
C SER A 556 -7.65 -22.76 18.43
N MET A 557 -8.25 -23.46 19.38
CA MET A 557 -8.91 -24.78 19.19
C MET A 557 -10.34 -24.60 18.69
#